data_c328bf17bc354705c7a0312cf792e8df
#
_entry.id   c328bf17bc354705c7a0312cf792e8df
#
_cell.length_a   1.000
_cell.length_b   1.000
_cell.length_c   1.000
_cell.angle_alpha   90.00
_cell.angle_beta   90.00
_cell.angle_gamma   90.00
#
_symmetry.space_group_name_H-M   'P 1'
#
loop_
_entity.id
_entity.type
_entity.pdbx_description
1 polymer ?
#
loop_
_entity_poly.entity_id
_entity_poly.type
_entity_poly.pdbx_seq_one_letter_code
_entity_poly.pdbx_strand_id
1 'polypeptide(L)'
;MINYSYPFKNDKEWNKFWACFDDIKETGIIDVKSNALINNKFCKARVYYITAKFTRKWKKIKPDNDTYTFQIGEHDNTNGHFINCDLTEFFAMNNLCPWQHSSYWASSSSVDSERRKEIHYPTVEKSDVDCWSNLWNMVKGLRMYDGKSLESMNMKDHWDVKKMHWVGPFAIGHLKGLKEFEDYHQSKFLDFIPDRDGSTGQNKVIFSDGNYAALMGHPSMTCTHKGEYFGFKPEKKQPRIYVMDFWTCDGDKLIDNWCQIDMIDLFRSINKEYEEFIDDKLHYTG
;
A
#
# COMPACT_ATOMS: atom_id res chain seq x y z
N MET A 1 3.84 7.06 20.66
CA MET A 1 3.83 5.60 20.34
C MET A 1 3.73 5.47 18.83
N ILE A 2 4.51 4.59 18.22
CA ILE A 2 4.45 4.30 16.78
C ILE A 2 3.44 3.18 16.55
N ASN A 3 2.59 3.36 15.55
CA ASN A 3 1.63 2.35 15.09
C ASN A 3 2.22 1.67 13.85
N TYR A 4 2.53 0.40 13.94
CA TYR A 4 3.10 -0.40 12.87
C TYR A 4 2.04 -1.21 12.14
N SER A 5 2.26 -1.47 10.83
CA SER A 5 1.53 -2.51 10.12
C SER A 5 1.80 -3.89 10.72
N TYR A 6 0.88 -4.82 10.46
CA TYR A 6 1.07 -6.20 10.88
C TYR A 6 2.36 -6.80 10.29
N PRO A 7 3.14 -7.60 11.04
CA PRO A 7 2.86 -8.17 12.37
C PRO A 7 3.50 -7.42 13.54
N PHE A 8 3.95 -6.21 13.36
CA PHE A 8 4.74 -5.50 14.37
C PHE A 8 3.82 -4.79 15.37
N LYS A 9 3.97 -5.08 16.66
CA LYS A 9 3.16 -4.47 17.73
C LYS A 9 3.85 -3.25 18.38
N ASN A 10 5.15 -3.12 18.20
CA ASN A 10 5.98 -2.08 18.84
C ASN A 10 7.41 -2.07 18.27
N ASP A 11 8.18 -1.06 18.67
CA ASP A 11 9.57 -0.86 18.27
C ASP A 11 10.46 -2.08 18.54
N LYS A 12 10.20 -2.83 19.61
CA LYS A 12 10.99 -4.03 19.94
C LYS A 12 10.81 -5.13 18.89
N GLU A 13 9.58 -5.36 18.42
CA GLU A 13 9.33 -6.37 17.39
C GLU A 13 9.85 -5.90 16.03
N TRP A 14 9.69 -4.64 15.70
CA TRP A 14 10.27 -4.00 14.51
C TRP A 14 11.79 -4.15 14.46
N ASN A 15 12.47 -3.80 15.56
CA ASN A 15 13.92 -3.92 15.63
C ASN A 15 14.41 -5.37 15.59
N LYS A 16 13.65 -6.31 16.19
CA LYS A 16 13.95 -7.76 16.08
C LYS A 16 13.83 -8.29 14.65
N PHE A 17 12.90 -7.79 13.88
CA PHE A 17 12.77 -8.14 12.46
C PHE A 17 14.03 -7.69 11.69
N TRP A 18 14.36 -6.42 11.75
CA TRP A 18 15.53 -5.88 11.04
C TRP A 18 16.85 -6.48 11.50
N ALA A 19 16.95 -6.89 12.76
CA ALA A 19 18.13 -7.61 13.26
C ALA A 19 18.36 -8.98 12.59
N CYS A 20 17.40 -9.47 11.80
CA CYS A 20 17.54 -10.71 11.04
C CYS A 20 18.14 -10.52 9.65
N PHE A 21 18.44 -9.28 9.25
CA PHE A 21 18.97 -8.91 7.95
C PHE A 21 20.37 -8.32 8.05
N ASP A 22 21.14 -8.50 6.99
CA ASP A 22 22.41 -7.82 6.72
C ASP A 22 22.27 -6.96 5.45
N ASP A 23 23.30 -6.19 5.12
CA ASP A 23 23.39 -5.33 3.93
C ASP A 23 22.18 -4.39 3.78
N ILE A 24 21.66 -3.89 4.92
CA ILE A 24 20.49 -3.01 4.94
C ILE A 24 20.83 -1.67 4.29
N LYS A 25 20.09 -1.35 3.21
CA LYS A 25 20.23 -0.08 2.48
C LYS A 25 18.86 0.59 2.36
N GLU A 26 18.75 1.80 2.89
CA GLU A 26 17.59 2.67 2.69
C GLU A 26 17.75 3.51 1.42
N THR A 27 16.67 3.63 0.65
CA THR A 27 16.56 4.50 -0.52
C THR A 27 15.30 5.35 -0.38
N GLY A 28 15.48 6.64 -0.08
CA GLY A 28 14.38 7.61 -0.02
C GLY A 28 13.78 7.85 -1.39
N ILE A 29 12.46 8.01 -1.46
CA ILE A 29 11.73 8.26 -2.70
C ILE A 29 11.12 9.66 -2.66
N ILE A 30 10.13 9.91 -1.81
CA ILE A 30 9.57 11.24 -1.60
C ILE A 30 9.35 11.53 -0.12
N ASP A 31 9.52 12.81 0.22
CA ASP A 31 9.15 13.39 1.49
C ASP A 31 8.10 14.47 1.24
N VAL A 32 7.01 14.43 2.01
CA VAL A 32 5.90 15.38 1.95
C VAL A 32 5.72 16.03 3.31
N LYS A 33 5.61 17.36 3.34
CA LYS A 33 5.38 18.13 4.57
C LYS A 33 4.16 19.01 4.38
N SER A 34 3.26 19.05 5.35
CA SER A 34 2.11 19.96 5.24
C SER A 34 2.57 21.42 5.26
N ASN A 35 2.03 22.21 4.33
CA ASN A 35 2.33 23.66 4.23
C ASN A 35 1.72 24.48 5.38
N ALA A 36 0.75 23.91 6.09
CA ALA A 36 0.07 24.53 7.21
C ALA A 36 -0.10 23.54 8.37
N LEU A 37 -0.44 24.06 9.55
CA LEU A 37 -0.81 23.24 10.68
C LEU A 37 -2.15 22.55 10.43
N ILE A 38 -2.16 21.22 10.59
CA ILE A 38 -3.37 20.40 10.61
C ILE A 38 -3.61 20.04 12.07
N ASN A 39 -4.72 20.52 12.65
CA ASN A 39 -5.02 20.36 14.08
C ASN A 39 -3.81 20.69 14.98
N ASN A 40 -3.19 21.84 14.77
CA ASN A 40 -2.04 22.37 15.52
C ASN A 40 -0.73 21.58 15.39
N LYS A 41 -0.58 20.72 14.38
CA LYS A 41 0.66 19.99 14.09
C LYS A 41 1.05 20.11 12.62
N PHE A 42 2.32 20.30 12.32
CA PHE A 42 2.85 20.06 10.98
C PHE A 42 2.93 18.54 10.76
N CYS A 43 2.26 18.07 9.71
CA CYS A 43 2.29 16.68 9.33
C CYS A 43 3.46 16.41 8.38
N LYS A 44 4.01 15.20 8.49
CA LYS A 44 5.07 14.70 7.61
C LYS A 44 4.70 13.30 7.15
N ALA A 45 5.07 13.00 5.92
CA ALA A 45 4.94 11.65 5.38
C ALA A 45 6.11 11.38 4.44
N ARG A 46 6.53 10.13 4.35
CA ARG A 46 7.54 9.70 3.39
C ARG A 46 7.26 8.30 2.90
N VAL A 47 7.69 8.02 1.67
CA VAL A 47 7.83 6.67 1.16
C VAL A 47 9.28 6.42 0.79
N TYR A 48 9.76 5.23 1.13
CA TYR A 48 11.14 4.81 0.89
C TYR A 48 11.20 3.30 0.75
N TYR A 49 12.33 2.81 0.23
CA TYR A 49 12.59 1.39 0.16
C TYR A 49 13.73 1.00 1.09
N ILE A 50 13.64 -0.21 1.63
CA ILE A 50 14.76 -0.89 2.26
C ILE A 50 15.05 -2.14 1.44
N THR A 51 16.29 -2.27 0.96
CA THR A 51 16.82 -3.54 0.46
C THR A 51 17.68 -4.18 1.53
N ALA A 52 17.48 -5.47 1.79
CA ALA A 52 18.17 -6.15 2.87
C ALA A 52 18.29 -7.66 2.62
N LYS A 53 19.41 -8.26 3.03
CA LYS A 53 19.68 -9.69 2.88
C LYS A 53 19.22 -10.45 4.12
N PHE A 54 18.34 -11.44 3.97
CA PHE A 54 17.81 -12.23 5.08
C PHE A 54 18.81 -13.31 5.50
N THR A 55 19.52 -13.09 6.60
CA THR A 55 20.66 -13.91 7.04
C THR A 55 20.46 -14.63 8.38
N ARG A 56 19.47 -14.20 9.18
CA ARG A 56 19.18 -14.80 10.48
C ARG A 56 17.72 -15.16 10.63
N LYS A 57 17.43 -16.23 11.36
CA LYS A 57 16.06 -16.72 11.59
C LYS A 57 15.17 -15.66 12.22
N TRP A 58 13.99 -15.46 11.61
CA TRP A 58 12.91 -14.64 12.18
C TRP A 58 11.67 -15.50 12.46
N LYS A 59 11.26 -15.58 13.73
CA LYS A 59 10.13 -16.42 14.15
C LYS A 59 10.36 -17.88 13.72
N LYS A 60 9.41 -18.50 12.98
CA LYS A 60 9.57 -19.84 12.39
C LYS A 60 10.24 -19.84 11.01
N ILE A 61 10.55 -18.66 10.44
CA ILE A 61 11.13 -18.51 9.11
C ILE A 61 12.64 -18.65 9.17
N LYS A 62 13.18 -19.57 8.36
CA LYS A 62 14.64 -19.79 8.24
C LYS A 62 15.24 -18.82 7.24
N PRO A 63 16.49 -18.38 7.44
CA PRO A 63 17.18 -17.54 6.47
C PRO A 63 17.44 -18.31 5.16
N ASP A 64 17.32 -17.62 4.06
CA ASP A 64 17.59 -18.11 2.70
C ASP A 64 18.79 -17.42 2.04
N ASN A 65 19.29 -16.33 2.66
CA ASN A 65 20.34 -15.46 2.14
C ASN A 65 19.94 -14.67 0.89
N ASP A 66 18.64 -14.60 0.58
CA ASP A 66 18.14 -13.76 -0.49
C ASP A 66 18.02 -12.30 -0.07
N THR A 67 18.04 -11.41 -1.06
CA THR A 67 17.84 -9.97 -0.88
C THR A 67 16.39 -9.63 -1.19
N TYR A 68 15.76 -8.95 -0.26
CA TYR A 68 14.37 -8.51 -0.34
C TYR A 68 14.29 -6.99 -0.48
N THR A 69 13.25 -6.53 -1.14
CA THR A 69 12.94 -5.11 -1.29
C THR A 69 11.63 -4.81 -0.56
N PHE A 70 11.71 -3.99 0.47
CA PHE A 70 10.56 -3.59 1.28
C PHE A 70 10.19 -2.14 0.94
N GLN A 71 8.98 -1.91 0.46
CA GLN A 71 8.44 -0.56 0.34
C GLN A 71 7.84 -0.16 1.69
N ILE A 72 8.22 0.99 2.19
CA ILE A 72 7.78 1.49 3.50
C ILE A 72 7.15 2.86 3.35
N GLY A 73 5.92 2.99 3.87
CA GLY A 73 5.24 4.26 4.06
C GLY A 73 5.28 4.68 5.53
N GLU A 74 5.52 5.95 5.76
CA GLU A 74 5.56 6.54 7.10
C GLU A 74 4.76 7.84 7.14
N HIS A 75 3.90 7.98 8.16
CA HIS A 75 3.13 9.18 8.43
C HIS A 75 3.29 9.61 9.89
N ASP A 76 3.79 10.80 10.12
CA ASP A 76 3.75 11.49 11.42
C ASP A 76 2.76 12.65 11.35
N ASN A 77 1.60 12.47 11.97
CA ASN A 77 0.48 13.39 11.88
C ASN A 77 -0.23 13.58 13.22
N THR A 78 -1.37 14.30 13.21
CA THR A 78 -2.13 14.64 14.42
C THR A 78 -2.71 13.42 15.15
N ASN A 79 -2.87 12.30 14.47
CA ASN A 79 -3.43 11.08 15.05
C ASN A 79 -2.34 10.12 15.57
N GLY A 80 -1.08 10.46 15.34
CA GLY A 80 0.08 9.69 15.78
C GLY A 80 1.13 9.47 14.69
N HIS A 81 2.07 8.59 14.98
CA HIS A 81 3.10 8.13 14.06
C HIS A 81 2.75 6.72 13.58
N PHE A 82 2.72 6.51 12.27
CA PHE A 82 2.31 5.27 11.63
C PHE A 82 3.39 4.83 10.65
N ILE A 83 3.71 3.53 10.64
CA ILE A 83 4.63 2.91 9.69
C ILE A 83 3.95 1.69 9.07
N ASN A 84 3.89 1.64 7.75
CA ASN A 84 3.43 0.50 6.97
C ASN A 84 4.59 -0.07 6.16
N CYS A 85 4.91 -1.34 6.35
CA CYS A 85 5.94 -2.06 5.63
C CYS A 85 5.28 -3.13 4.74
N ASP A 86 5.53 -3.07 3.44
CA ASP A 86 5.10 -4.15 2.55
C ASP A 86 5.96 -5.40 2.78
N LEU A 87 5.34 -6.41 3.35
CA LEU A 87 5.95 -7.73 3.58
C LEU A 87 5.55 -8.77 2.54
N THR A 88 4.82 -8.40 1.50
CA THR A 88 4.21 -9.39 0.60
C THR A 88 5.23 -10.14 -0.24
N GLU A 89 6.37 -9.53 -0.63
CA GLU A 89 7.48 -10.25 -1.25
C GLU A 89 8.08 -11.28 -0.28
N PHE A 90 8.46 -10.82 0.92
CA PHE A 90 9.08 -11.67 1.93
C PHE A 90 8.19 -12.86 2.31
N PHE A 91 6.89 -12.65 2.43
CA PHE A 91 5.94 -13.72 2.74
C PHE A 91 5.74 -14.67 1.55
N ALA A 92 5.69 -14.15 0.32
CA ALA A 92 5.56 -14.97 -0.87
C ALA A 92 6.75 -15.94 -1.02
N MET A 93 7.96 -15.42 -0.91
CA MET A 93 9.19 -16.22 -1.07
C MET A 93 9.39 -17.22 0.08
N ASN A 94 8.79 -16.99 1.23
CA ASN A 94 8.85 -17.89 2.40
C ASN A 94 7.62 -18.79 2.55
N ASN A 95 6.82 -18.96 1.50
CA ASN A 95 5.63 -19.83 1.47
C ASN A 95 4.59 -19.49 2.56
N LEU A 96 4.44 -18.21 2.85
CA LEU A 96 3.44 -17.69 3.79
C LEU A 96 2.22 -17.07 3.09
N CYS A 97 2.17 -17.18 1.76
CA CYS A 97 1.15 -16.59 0.91
C CYS A 97 0.32 -17.66 0.21
N PRO A 98 -0.93 -17.91 0.60
CA PRO A 98 -1.80 -18.83 -0.13
C PRO A 98 -2.20 -18.30 -1.51
N TRP A 99 -2.12 -17.00 -1.74
CA TRP A 99 -2.53 -16.34 -2.98
C TRP A 99 -1.64 -16.61 -4.20
N GLN A 100 -0.43 -17.18 -4.06
CA GLN A 100 0.44 -17.55 -5.18
C GLN A 100 -0.22 -18.52 -6.17
N HIS A 101 -1.22 -19.25 -5.71
CA HIS A 101 -1.97 -20.22 -6.52
C HIS A 101 -3.32 -19.67 -6.98
N SER A 102 -3.64 -18.43 -6.67
CA SER A 102 -4.91 -17.82 -7.07
C SER A 102 -4.90 -17.38 -8.53
N SER A 103 -6.07 -17.36 -9.17
CA SER A 103 -6.25 -16.77 -10.50
C SER A 103 -5.90 -15.28 -10.53
N TYR A 104 -6.10 -14.58 -9.42
CA TYR A 104 -5.69 -13.19 -9.27
C TYR A 104 -4.16 -13.04 -9.35
N TRP A 105 -3.42 -13.86 -8.63
CA TRP A 105 -1.96 -13.86 -8.70
C TRP A 105 -1.47 -14.21 -10.10
N ALA A 106 -2.06 -15.23 -10.73
CA ALA A 106 -1.72 -15.63 -12.09
C ALA A 106 -2.00 -14.51 -13.11
N SER A 107 -3.10 -13.76 -12.98
CA SER A 107 -3.40 -12.64 -13.86
C SER A 107 -2.52 -11.42 -13.59
N SER A 108 -2.21 -11.14 -12.34
CA SER A 108 -1.29 -10.06 -11.96
C SER A 108 0.18 -10.45 -12.17
N SER A 109 0.53 -11.74 -12.27
CA SER A 109 1.88 -12.21 -12.60
C SER A 109 2.26 -11.96 -14.05
N SER A 110 1.30 -11.54 -14.91
CA SER A 110 1.62 -10.93 -16.22
C SER A 110 2.40 -9.61 -16.07
N VAL A 111 2.35 -8.98 -14.89
CA VAL A 111 3.32 -7.95 -14.52
C VAL A 111 4.63 -8.66 -14.23
N ASP A 112 5.64 -8.36 -15.05
CA ASP A 112 6.98 -8.93 -14.97
C ASP A 112 7.50 -8.95 -13.52
N SER A 113 8.02 -10.10 -13.08
CA SER A 113 8.54 -10.28 -11.73
C SER A 113 9.64 -9.28 -11.36
N GLU A 114 10.48 -8.90 -12.33
CA GLU A 114 11.50 -7.88 -12.15
C GLU A 114 10.88 -6.51 -11.88
N ARG A 115 9.83 -6.15 -12.62
CA ARG A 115 9.10 -4.89 -12.43
C ARG A 115 8.43 -4.78 -11.06
N ARG A 116 8.05 -5.90 -10.43
CA ARG A 116 7.49 -5.90 -9.06
C ARG A 116 8.51 -5.49 -8.00
N LYS A 117 9.79 -5.75 -8.26
CA LYS A 117 10.92 -5.42 -7.38
C LYS A 117 11.58 -4.10 -7.74
N GLU A 118 11.18 -3.48 -8.86
CA GLU A 118 11.75 -2.22 -9.33
C GLU A 118 11.50 -1.10 -8.31
N ILE A 119 12.57 -0.45 -7.89
CA ILE A 119 12.47 0.79 -7.12
C ILE A 119 12.11 1.90 -8.09
N HIS A 120 10.87 2.38 -8.00
CA HIS A 120 10.39 3.48 -8.80
C HIS A 120 10.73 4.81 -8.15
N TYR A 121 11.38 5.69 -8.89
CA TYR A 121 11.68 7.06 -8.49
C TYR A 121 10.65 8.02 -9.06
N PRO A 122 10.44 9.22 -8.45
CA PRO A 122 9.53 10.21 -9.00
C PRO A 122 9.84 10.53 -10.46
N THR A 123 8.83 10.46 -11.30
CA THR A 123 8.93 10.82 -12.73
C THR A 123 9.15 12.33 -12.91
N VAL A 124 8.69 13.12 -11.93
CA VAL A 124 8.80 14.57 -11.93
C VAL A 124 9.57 15.06 -10.69
N GLU A 125 10.37 16.08 -10.87
CA GLU A 125 11.07 16.72 -9.77
C GLU A 125 10.10 17.52 -8.88
N LYS A 126 10.47 17.66 -7.59
CA LYS A 126 9.68 18.46 -6.66
C LYS A 126 9.66 19.93 -7.07
N SER A 127 8.49 20.53 -7.05
CA SER A 127 8.26 21.94 -7.37
C SER A 127 7.20 22.55 -6.44
N ASP A 128 7.11 23.88 -6.44
CA ASP A 128 6.12 24.61 -5.64
C ASP A 128 4.71 24.65 -6.29
N VAL A 129 4.51 23.99 -7.42
CA VAL A 129 3.20 23.91 -8.09
C VAL A 129 2.27 23.03 -7.27
N ASP A 130 1.23 23.63 -6.69
CA ASP A 130 0.33 22.91 -5.79
C ASP A 130 -0.56 21.92 -6.54
N CYS A 131 -0.52 20.65 -6.13
CA CYS A 131 -1.35 19.57 -6.67
C CYS A 131 -2.66 19.31 -5.89
N TRP A 132 -2.93 20.07 -4.84
CA TRP A 132 -4.06 19.83 -3.94
C TRP A 132 -5.41 19.72 -4.63
N SER A 133 -5.71 20.66 -5.53
CA SER A 133 -7.00 20.68 -6.22
C SER A 133 -7.21 19.46 -7.09
N ASN A 134 -6.18 19.04 -7.84
CA ASN A 134 -6.24 17.87 -8.69
C ASN A 134 -6.37 16.59 -7.86
N LEU A 135 -5.54 16.44 -6.82
CA LEU A 135 -5.61 15.31 -5.90
C LEU A 135 -7.00 15.19 -5.27
N TRP A 136 -7.55 16.31 -4.77
CA TRP A 136 -8.86 16.30 -4.14
C TRP A 136 -9.99 15.98 -5.12
N ASN A 137 -9.89 16.42 -6.37
CA ASN A 137 -10.84 16.06 -7.42
C ASN A 137 -10.75 14.58 -7.79
N MET A 138 -9.54 14.01 -7.85
CA MET A 138 -9.35 12.57 -8.04
C MET A 138 -9.99 11.77 -6.88
N VAL A 139 -9.75 12.16 -5.64
CA VAL A 139 -10.37 11.50 -4.46
C VAL A 139 -11.90 11.60 -4.50
N LYS A 140 -12.46 12.72 -4.97
CA LYS A 140 -13.91 12.83 -5.20
C LYS A 140 -14.38 11.89 -6.33
N GLY A 141 -13.62 11.83 -7.43
CA GLY A 141 -13.90 10.92 -8.54
C GLY A 141 -14.00 9.47 -8.10
N LEU A 142 -13.08 9.00 -7.25
CA LEU A 142 -13.14 7.65 -6.69
C LEU A 142 -14.45 7.34 -5.95
N ARG A 143 -15.14 8.35 -5.41
CA ARG A 143 -16.44 8.19 -4.72
C ARG A 143 -17.62 8.14 -5.68
N MET A 144 -17.42 8.47 -6.96
CA MET A 144 -18.48 8.48 -7.98
C MET A 144 -18.71 7.11 -8.60
N TYR A 145 -18.01 6.06 -8.13
CA TYR A 145 -18.22 4.72 -8.64
C TYR A 145 -19.68 4.29 -8.52
N ASP A 146 -20.30 3.96 -9.66
CA ASP A 146 -21.72 3.62 -9.77
C ASP A 146 -22.03 2.14 -9.51
N GLY A 147 -21.01 1.36 -9.13
CA GLY A 147 -21.12 -0.08 -8.91
C GLY A 147 -21.06 -0.92 -10.18
N LYS A 148 -20.78 -0.33 -11.35
CA LYS A 148 -20.79 -1.00 -12.66
C LYS A 148 -19.60 -0.66 -13.54
N SER A 149 -19.31 0.63 -13.74
CA SER A 149 -18.31 1.08 -14.70
C SER A 149 -17.22 1.89 -14.03
N LEU A 150 -15.95 1.56 -14.33
CA LEU A 150 -14.79 2.35 -13.90
C LEU A 150 -14.83 3.77 -14.48
N GLU A 151 -15.45 3.96 -15.64
CA GLU A 151 -15.60 5.27 -16.28
C GLU A 151 -16.38 6.26 -15.42
N SER A 152 -17.30 5.78 -14.56
CA SER A 152 -18.06 6.63 -13.63
C SER A 152 -17.20 7.44 -12.67
N MET A 153 -15.97 7.00 -12.44
CA MET A 153 -14.99 7.68 -11.59
C MET A 153 -14.18 8.77 -12.31
N ASN A 154 -14.23 8.85 -13.63
CA ASN A 154 -13.51 9.81 -14.48
C ASN A 154 -12.00 9.89 -14.21
N MET A 155 -11.35 8.77 -13.92
CA MET A 155 -9.92 8.76 -13.54
C MET A 155 -9.01 9.36 -14.62
N LYS A 156 -9.36 9.22 -15.92
CA LYS A 156 -8.66 9.85 -17.05
C LYS A 156 -8.59 11.38 -16.99
N ASP A 157 -9.50 12.02 -16.25
CA ASP A 157 -9.52 13.48 -16.11
C ASP A 157 -8.49 13.95 -15.06
N HIS A 158 -8.01 13.06 -14.21
CA HIS A 158 -7.11 13.36 -13.10
C HIS A 158 -5.70 12.81 -13.29
N TRP A 159 -5.55 11.73 -14.03
CA TRP A 159 -4.28 11.05 -14.27
C TRP A 159 -3.75 11.30 -15.68
N ASP A 160 -2.42 11.35 -15.83
CA ASP A 160 -1.82 11.15 -17.16
C ASP A 160 -1.96 9.67 -17.53
N VAL A 161 -2.87 9.37 -18.41
CA VAL A 161 -3.28 7.99 -18.75
C VAL A 161 -2.14 7.11 -19.29
N LYS A 162 -1.06 7.72 -19.81
CA LYS A 162 0.09 7.01 -20.40
C LYS A 162 1.31 6.99 -19.48
N LYS A 163 1.57 8.12 -18.80
CA LYS A 163 2.75 8.29 -17.95
C LYS A 163 2.51 7.80 -16.51
N MET A 164 1.26 7.48 -16.15
CA MET A 164 0.91 7.04 -14.81
C MET A 164 1.74 5.84 -14.38
N HIS A 165 2.28 5.91 -13.17
CA HIS A 165 2.86 4.80 -12.43
C HIS A 165 2.09 4.59 -11.14
N TRP A 166 1.55 3.40 -10.96
CA TRP A 166 0.96 2.98 -9.70
C TRP A 166 1.82 1.86 -9.10
N VAL A 167 2.46 2.16 -8.00
CA VAL A 167 3.40 1.27 -7.31
C VAL A 167 2.73 0.76 -6.04
N GLY A 168 2.06 -0.36 -6.16
CA GLY A 168 1.38 -1.01 -5.04
C GLY A 168 2.27 -1.99 -4.29
N PRO A 169 1.68 -2.72 -3.32
CA PRO A 169 2.36 -3.83 -2.68
C PRO A 169 2.86 -4.85 -3.70
N PHE A 170 3.97 -5.54 -3.39
CA PHE A 170 4.55 -6.56 -4.29
C PHE A 170 3.53 -7.60 -4.77
N ALA A 171 2.56 -7.96 -3.92
CA ALA A 171 1.47 -8.87 -4.31
C ALA A 171 0.68 -8.39 -5.53
N ILE A 172 0.53 -7.08 -5.74
CA ILE A 172 -0.14 -6.47 -6.90
C ILE A 172 0.90 -6.08 -7.95
N GLY A 173 1.91 -5.31 -7.55
CA GLY A 173 3.06 -4.95 -8.36
C GLY A 173 3.04 -3.49 -8.84
N HIS A 174 3.97 -3.17 -9.73
CA HIS A 174 4.14 -1.86 -10.34
C HIS A 174 3.39 -1.82 -11.68
N LEU A 175 2.34 -1.00 -11.77
CA LEU A 175 1.44 -0.89 -12.92
C LEU A 175 1.73 0.41 -13.69
N LYS A 176 1.80 0.32 -15.02
CA LYS A 176 2.15 1.45 -15.92
C LYS A 176 0.95 1.83 -16.79
N GLY A 177 0.56 3.09 -16.68
CA GLY A 177 -0.62 3.63 -17.35
C GLY A 177 -1.94 3.26 -16.67
N LEU A 178 -2.94 4.08 -16.93
CA LEU A 178 -4.28 3.92 -16.33
C LEU A 178 -4.89 2.55 -16.64
N LYS A 179 -4.66 2.03 -17.84
CA LYS A 179 -5.24 0.74 -18.25
C LYS A 179 -4.72 -0.44 -17.42
N GLU A 180 -3.41 -0.53 -17.15
CA GLU A 180 -2.90 -1.61 -16.29
C GLU A 180 -3.41 -1.46 -14.85
N PHE A 181 -3.47 -0.23 -14.34
CA PHE A 181 -4.06 0.05 -13.03
C PHE A 181 -5.52 -0.41 -12.95
N GLU A 182 -6.33 -0.11 -13.96
CA GLU A 182 -7.73 -0.55 -14.03
C GLU A 182 -7.86 -2.06 -14.13
N ASP A 183 -7.08 -2.71 -15.00
CA ASP A 183 -7.18 -4.15 -15.28
C ASP A 183 -6.67 -5.01 -14.11
N TYR A 184 -5.54 -4.64 -13.50
CA TYR A 184 -4.82 -5.48 -12.54
C TYR A 184 -5.05 -5.08 -11.07
N HIS A 185 -5.56 -3.88 -10.81
CA HIS A 185 -5.87 -3.46 -9.44
C HIS A 185 -7.31 -2.96 -9.29
N GLN A 186 -7.68 -1.88 -9.96
CA GLN A 186 -8.91 -1.14 -9.66
C GLN A 186 -10.17 -1.99 -9.82
N SER A 187 -10.32 -2.72 -10.94
CA SER A 187 -11.48 -3.58 -11.19
C SER A 187 -11.59 -4.68 -10.13
N LYS A 188 -10.48 -5.36 -9.83
CA LYS A 188 -10.44 -6.45 -8.85
C LYS A 188 -10.75 -5.96 -7.43
N PHE A 189 -10.23 -4.79 -7.08
CA PHE A 189 -10.48 -4.18 -5.79
C PHE A 189 -11.94 -3.75 -5.63
N LEU A 190 -12.57 -3.26 -6.71
CA LEU A 190 -13.98 -2.90 -6.71
C LEU A 190 -14.91 -4.12 -6.72
N ASP A 191 -14.54 -5.20 -7.40
CA ASP A 191 -15.27 -6.48 -7.33
C ASP A 191 -15.23 -7.05 -5.90
N PHE A 192 -14.06 -6.95 -5.24
CA PHE A 192 -13.86 -7.39 -3.87
C PHE A 192 -14.73 -6.61 -2.87
N ILE A 193 -14.79 -5.28 -2.99
CA ILE A 193 -15.47 -4.38 -2.05
C ILE A 193 -16.29 -3.31 -2.79
N PRO A 194 -17.36 -3.67 -3.51
CA PRO A 194 -18.11 -2.75 -4.35
C PRO A 194 -18.84 -1.65 -3.56
N ASP A 195 -19.05 -1.84 -2.26
CA ASP A 195 -19.73 -0.91 -1.34
C ASP A 195 -18.75 -0.09 -0.48
N ARG A 196 -17.48 0.03 -0.91
CA ARG A 196 -16.50 0.80 -0.15
C ARG A 196 -16.94 2.25 0.08
N ASP A 197 -16.82 2.71 1.30
CA ASP A 197 -17.06 4.09 1.68
C ASP A 197 -15.81 4.71 2.34
N GLY A 198 -15.06 5.47 1.54
CA GLY A 198 -13.89 6.19 2.02
C GLY A 198 -14.22 7.36 2.95
N SER A 199 -15.49 7.80 3.07
CA SER A 199 -15.88 8.86 4.01
C SER A 199 -15.81 8.41 5.46
N THR A 200 -15.97 7.11 5.70
CA THR A 200 -16.01 6.48 7.03
C THR A 200 -14.63 6.13 7.59
N GLY A 201 -13.55 6.38 6.82
CA GLY A 201 -12.19 6.11 7.26
C GLY A 201 -11.83 6.86 8.55
N GLN A 202 -11.01 6.21 9.38
CA GLN A 202 -10.52 6.75 10.64
C GLN A 202 -9.06 7.21 10.50
N ASN A 203 -8.60 8.06 11.41
CA ASN A 203 -7.24 8.60 11.40
C ASN A 203 -6.82 9.15 10.04
N LYS A 204 -7.77 9.68 9.27
CA LYS A 204 -7.51 10.18 7.93
C LYS A 204 -6.81 11.52 7.97
N VAL A 205 -5.72 11.59 7.25
CA VAL A 205 -4.98 12.84 7.01
C VAL A 205 -4.58 12.87 5.55
N ILE A 206 -4.77 14.00 4.90
CA ILE A 206 -4.36 14.26 3.52
C ILE A 206 -3.74 15.66 3.47
N PHE A 207 -2.63 15.81 2.79
CA PHE A 207 -1.94 17.09 2.59
C PHE A 207 -1.03 17.05 1.36
N SER A 208 -0.67 18.25 0.89
CA SER A 208 0.27 18.46 -0.21
C SER A 208 1.47 19.29 0.22
N ASP A 209 2.53 19.21 -0.56
CA ASP A 209 3.79 19.93 -0.46
C ASP A 209 4.26 20.24 -1.89
N GLY A 210 3.76 21.33 -2.45
CA GLY A 210 3.90 21.62 -3.86
C GLY A 210 3.22 20.54 -4.71
N ASN A 211 3.95 19.98 -5.67
CA ASN A 211 3.46 18.92 -6.55
C ASN A 211 3.55 17.51 -5.96
N TYR A 212 3.91 17.39 -4.68
CA TYR A 212 3.88 16.12 -3.95
C TYR A 212 2.73 16.11 -2.94
N ALA A 213 2.14 14.93 -2.72
CA ALA A 213 1.04 14.79 -1.77
C ALA A 213 1.08 13.44 -1.04
N ALA A 214 0.42 13.39 0.11
CA ALA A 214 0.28 12.19 0.90
C ALA A 214 -1.10 12.08 1.54
N LEU A 215 -1.60 10.84 1.63
CA LEU A 215 -2.82 10.48 2.36
C LEU A 215 -2.56 9.26 3.24
N MET A 216 -3.20 9.24 4.38
CA MET A 216 -3.29 8.07 5.23
C MET A 216 -4.73 7.86 5.69
N GLY A 217 -5.14 6.61 5.79
CA GLY A 217 -6.37 6.18 6.49
C GLY A 217 -6.12 4.87 7.27
N HIS A 218 -6.49 4.85 8.56
CA HIS A 218 -6.19 3.70 9.43
C HIS A 218 -7.35 3.41 10.41
N PRO A 219 -8.34 2.61 9.99
CA PRO A 219 -8.64 2.12 8.63
C PRO A 219 -9.02 3.25 7.67
N SER A 220 -8.84 3.02 6.38
CA SER A 220 -9.08 4.06 5.36
C SER A 220 -10.53 4.13 4.88
N MET A 221 -11.30 3.07 5.07
CA MET A 221 -12.71 2.98 4.63
C MET A 221 -13.46 1.88 5.38
N THR A 222 -14.79 1.91 5.30
CA THR A 222 -15.66 0.75 5.57
C THR A 222 -16.11 0.12 4.26
N CYS A 223 -16.28 -1.19 4.27
CA CYS A 223 -16.69 -1.99 3.11
C CYS A 223 -17.07 -3.40 3.55
N THR A 224 -17.63 -4.17 2.63
CA THR A 224 -17.96 -5.58 2.85
C THR A 224 -17.24 -6.45 1.82
N HIS A 225 -16.60 -7.53 2.26
CA HIS A 225 -16.01 -8.55 1.39
C HIS A 225 -17.11 -9.26 0.60
N LYS A 226 -17.30 -8.91 -0.68
CA LYS A 226 -18.38 -9.40 -1.54
C LYS A 226 -17.89 -10.21 -2.75
N GLY A 227 -16.70 -9.94 -3.25
CA GLY A 227 -16.08 -10.67 -4.37
C GLY A 227 -14.86 -11.47 -3.93
N GLU A 228 -14.44 -12.42 -4.76
CA GLU A 228 -13.18 -13.13 -4.53
C GLU A 228 -12.00 -12.17 -4.63
N TYR A 229 -11.03 -12.29 -3.71
CA TYR A 229 -9.81 -11.49 -3.73
C TYR A 229 -8.61 -12.34 -3.34
N PHE A 230 -7.63 -12.47 -4.23
CA PHE A 230 -6.45 -13.33 -4.06
C PHE A 230 -6.78 -14.79 -3.70
N GLY A 231 -7.87 -15.34 -4.25
CA GLY A 231 -8.34 -16.68 -3.96
C GLY A 231 -9.20 -16.82 -2.71
N PHE A 232 -9.31 -15.77 -1.89
CA PHE A 232 -10.20 -15.76 -0.74
C PHE A 232 -11.64 -15.52 -1.18
N LYS A 233 -12.51 -16.46 -0.88
CA LYS A 233 -13.95 -16.37 -1.17
C LYS A 233 -14.63 -15.37 -0.23
N PRO A 234 -15.70 -14.69 -0.69
CA PRO A 234 -16.39 -13.70 0.12
C PRO A 234 -17.04 -14.31 1.37
N GLU A 235 -16.71 -13.78 2.54
CA GLU A 235 -17.29 -14.18 3.83
C GLU A 235 -18.25 -13.12 4.39
N LYS A 236 -18.56 -12.06 3.63
CA LYS A 236 -19.42 -10.94 4.03
C LYS A 236 -18.94 -10.24 5.31
N LYS A 237 -17.67 -10.34 5.62
CA LYS A 237 -17.01 -9.63 6.72
C LYS A 237 -16.62 -8.23 6.29
N GLN A 238 -16.36 -7.37 7.26
CA GLN A 238 -15.76 -6.08 7.03
C GLN A 238 -14.22 -6.21 7.03
N PRO A 239 -13.56 -6.03 5.87
CA PRO A 239 -12.10 -6.03 5.80
C PRO A 239 -11.47 -4.88 6.58
N ARG A 240 -10.30 -5.10 7.16
CA ARG A 240 -9.46 -4.01 7.65
C ARG A 240 -8.57 -3.55 6.51
N ILE A 241 -8.78 -2.32 6.06
CA ILE A 241 -8.02 -1.74 4.95
C ILE A 241 -7.26 -0.51 5.48
N TYR A 242 -5.95 -0.65 5.63
CA TYR A 242 -5.05 0.40 6.04
C TYR A 242 -4.25 0.84 4.82
N VAL A 243 -4.32 2.12 4.49
CA VAL A 243 -3.71 2.68 3.28
C VAL A 243 -2.87 3.89 3.63
N MET A 244 -1.72 3.97 3.01
CA MET A 244 -0.94 5.19 2.86
C MET A 244 -0.67 5.37 1.37
N ASP A 245 -1.03 6.52 0.85
CA ASP A 245 -0.81 6.89 -0.55
C ASP A 245 0.08 8.12 -0.65
N PHE A 246 0.96 8.11 -1.65
CA PHE A 246 1.87 9.20 -1.97
C PHE A 246 1.81 9.46 -3.46
N TRP A 247 1.75 10.72 -3.86
CA TRP A 247 1.61 11.11 -5.26
C TRP A 247 2.59 12.18 -5.69
N THR A 248 2.86 12.18 -6.99
CA THR A 248 3.43 13.32 -7.69
C THR A 248 2.48 13.82 -8.77
N CYS A 249 2.57 15.11 -9.08
CA CYS A 249 1.78 15.75 -10.13
C CYS A 249 2.69 16.46 -11.13
N ASP A 250 2.28 16.45 -12.42
CA ASP A 250 2.80 17.28 -13.49
C ASP A 250 1.67 18.19 -14.01
N GLY A 251 1.71 19.46 -13.65
CA GLY A 251 0.61 20.37 -13.91
C GLY A 251 -0.70 19.94 -13.24
N ASP A 252 -1.73 19.69 -14.05
CA ASP A 252 -3.06 19.27 -13.61
C ASP A 252 -3.26 17.74 -13.57
N LYS A 253 -2.21 16.95 -13.79
CA LYS A 253 -2.26 15.49 -13.83
C LYS A 253 -1.43 14.85 -12.74
N LEU A 254 -1.99 13.81 -12.13
CA LEU A 254 -1.25 12.87 -11.29
C LEU A 254 -0.39 11.96 -12.18
N ILE A 255 0.84 11.70 -11.78
CA ILE A 255 1.80 10.89 -12.54
C ILE A 255 2.17 9.63 -11.78
N ASP A 256 2.74 9.78 -10.59
CA ASP A 256 3.15 8.64 -9.77
C ASP A 256 2.24 8.48 -8.56
N ASN A 257 1.99 7.24 -8.17
CA ASN A 257 1.37 6.90 -6.89
C ASN A 257 2.10 5.71 -6.27
N TRP A 258 2.62 5.88 -5.08
CA TRP A 258 3.05 4.78 -4.22
C TRP A 258 1.92 4.50 -3.24
N CYS A 259 1.31 3.32 -3.39
CA CYS A 259 0.20 2.89 -2.55
C CYS A 259 0.65 1.78 -1.61
N GLN A 260 0.60 2.05 -0.32
CA GLN A 260 0.86 1.09 0.74
C GLN A 260 -0.46 0.56 1.27
N ILE A 261 -0.70 -0.73 1.10
CA ILE A 261 -1.82 -1.43 1.74
C ILE A 261 -1.25 -2.47 2.68
N ASP A 262 -1.69 -2.52 3.94
CA ASP A 262 -1.33 -3.64 4.83
C ASP A 262 -2.05 -4.90 4.37
N MET A 263 -1.50 -5.52 3.31
CA MET A 263 -2.08 -6.69 2.66
C MET A 263 -2.18 -7.89 3.60
N ILE A 264 -1.22 -8.04 4.50
CA ILE A 264 -1.21 -9.21 5.40
C ILE A 264 -2.34 -9.09 6.41
N ASP A 265 -2.56 -7.92 7.01
CA ASP A 265 -3.69 -7.72 7.93
C ASP A 265 -5.02 -7.72 7.19
N LEU A 266 -5.07 -7.21 5.96
CA LEU A 266 -6.24 -7.31 5.10
C LEU A 266 -6.65 -8.79 4.92
N PHE A 267 -5.72 -9.67 4.49
CA PHE A 267 -6.01 -11.08 4.28
C PHE A 267 -6.40 -11.81 5.57
N ARG A 268 -5.75 -11.51 6.69
CA ARG A 268 -6.13 -12.00 8.02
C ARG A 268 -7.56 -11.61 8.38
N SER A 269 -7.96 -10.40 8.05
CA SER A 269 -9.31 -9.88 8.38
C SER A 269 -10.44 -10.54 7.60
N ILE A 270 -10.15 -11.08 6.41
CA ILE A 270 -11.16 -11.66 5.51
C ILE A 270 -11.15 -13.19 5.49
N ASN A 271 -10.13 -13.84 6.05
CA ASN A 271 -10.05 -15.30 6.06
C ASN A 271 -9.47 -15.83 7.38
N LYS A 272 -10.31 -16.56 8.12
CA LYS A 272 -9.95 -17.08 9.45
C LYS A 272 -8.88 -18.14 9.40
N GLU A 273 -8.90 -19.02 8.40
CA GLU A 273 -7.89 -20.08 8.26
C GLU A 273 -6.51 -19.47 7.99
N TYR A 274 -6.45 -18.43 7.18
CA TYR A 274 -5.21 -17.70 6.96
C TYR A 274 -4.75 -16.94 8.21
N GLU A 275 -5.67 -16.35 8.96
CA GLU A 275 -5.33 -15.69 10.25
C GLU A 275 -4.69 -16.70 11.22
N GLU A 276 -5.30 -17.87 11.42
CA GLU A 276 -4.78 -18.92 12.30
C GLU A 276 -3.42 -19.45 11.79
N PHE A 277 -3.30 -19.66 10.47
CA PHE A 277 -2.06 -20.12 9.86
C PHE A 277 -0.90 -19.11 10.07
N ILE A 278 -1.12 -17.84 9.78
CA ILE A 278 -0.06 -16.85 9.87
C ILE A 278 0.29 -16.54 11.34
N ASP A 279 -0.68 -16.53 12.22
CA ASP A 279 -0.45 -16.34 13.64
C ASP A 279 0.37 -17.50 14.24
N ASP A 280 0.11 -18.76 13.85
CA ASP A 280 0.96 -19.88 14.23
C ASP A 280 2.41 -19.69 13.76
N LYS A 281 2.63 -19.20 12.54
CA LYS A 281 3.98 -18.95 12.01
C LYS A 281 4.72 -17.83 12.71
N LEU A 282 4.02 -16.78 13.12
CA LEU A 282 4.64 -15.54 13.60
C LEU A 282 4.59 -15.36 15.12
N HIS A 283 3.66 -15.99 15.83
CA HIS A 283 3.54 -15.83 17.30
C HIS A 283 4.28 -16.89 18.10
N TYR A 284 4.98 -17.82 17.46
CA TYR A 284 5.81 -18.76 18.19
C TYR A 284 6.89 -18.05 18.99
N THR A 285 6.74 -18.06 20.30
CA THR A 285 7.79 -17.73 21.28
C THR A 285 8.55 -19.01 21.59
N GLY A 286 9.59 -19.29 20.84
CA GLY A 286 10.57 -20.31 21.21
C GLY A 286 11.53 -19.76 22.22
#